data_b57b259581d86abd9ee6cbb9e164914b
#
_entry.id   b57b259581d86abd9ee6cbb9e164914b
#
_cell.length_a   1.000
_cell.length_b   1.000
_cell.length_c   1.000
_cell.angle_alpha   90.00
_cell.angle_beta   90.00
_cell.angle_gamma   90.00
#
_symmetry.space_group_name_H-M   'P 1'
#
loop_
_entity.id
_entity.type
_entity.pdbx_description
1 polymer ?
#
loop_
_entity_poly.entity_id
_entity_poly.type
_entity_poly.pdbx_seq_one_letter_code
_entity_poly.pdbx_strand_id
1 'polypeptide(L)'
;MMVASPGLAGSKYETIHGTAWGTNSQQGDAVGVELIIYDLSTPDDRSILFNAYKKGMNQGLVNALSKMKAVGHMNIQGTMGYDVSYIKIIPTSTGKKIRFVTNRKVTFAEDISDSQSQNFNLTAGEFDINEQDKSKSSGVIYPAAQLIIDSQGELQWDLNQNAWKVNTIHDWAGTPGTN
;
A
#
# COMPACT_ATOMS: atom_id res chain seq x y z
N MET A 1 -41.04 15.07 15.50
CA MET A 1 -40.06 13.99 15.51
C MET A 1 -39.05 14.31 14.39
N MET A 2 -37.92 14.91 14.73
CA MET A 2 -36.88 15.26 13.76
C MET A 2 -35.97 14.06 13.62
N VAL A 3 -35.92 13.49 12.42
CA VAL A 3 -34.95 12.47 12.04
C VAL A 3 -33.66 13.20 11.71
N ALA A 4 -32.65 13.05 12.55
CA ALA A 4 -31.32 13.52 12.26
C ALA A 4 -30.73 12.70 11.14
N SER A 5 -30.44 13.30 10.00
CA SER A 5 -29.64 12.70 8.92
C SER A 5 -28.25 12.40 9.46
N PRO A 6 -27.70 11.20 9.24
CA PRO A 6 -26.31 10.95 9.54
C PRO A 6 -25.46 11.85 8.64
N GLY A 7 -24.72 12.77 9.25
CA GLY A 7 -23.76 13.59 8.57
C GLY A 7 -22.75 12.68 7.86
N LEU A 8 -22.54 12.91 6.58
CA LEU A 8 -21.41 12.39 5.81
C LEU A 8 -20.14 12.80 6.57
N ALA A 9 -19.53 11.85 7.26
CA ALA A 9 -18.18 12.02 7.76
C ALA A 9 -17.32 12.25 6.53
N GLY A 10 -16.81 13.47 6.36
CA GLY A 10 -15.91 13.81 5.26
C GLY A 10 -14.75 12.84 5.28
N SER A 11 -14.47 12.21 4.15
CA SER A 11 -13.35 11.31 3.97
C SER A 11 -12.08 12.06 4.39
N LYS A 12 -11.44 11.59 5.46
CA LYS A 12 -10.13 12.11 5.87
C LYS A 12 -9.13 11.63 4.83
N TYR A 13 -8.75 12.51 3.94
CA TYR A 13 -7.59 12.27 3.09
C TYR A 13 -6.36 12.25 3.99
N GLU A 14 -5.59 11.19 3.88
CA GLU A 14 -4.27 11.08 4.47
C GLU A 14 -3.28 10.94 3.32
N THR A 15 -2.21 11.72 3.33
CA THR A 15 -1.18 11.66 2.30
C THR A 15 0.16 11.42 2.96
N ILE A 16 0.87 10.41 2.48
CA ILE A 16 2.19 10.03 2.98
C ILE A 16 3.18 10.20 1.86
N HIS A 17 4.16 11.06 2.06
CA HIS A 17 5.29 11.26 1.17
C HIS A 17 6.52 10.55 1.70
N GLY A 18 7.37 10.06 0.82
CA GLY A 18 8.65 9.49 1.17
C GLY A 18 9.61 9.43 -0.01
N THR A 19 10.84 9.06 0.28
CA THR A 19 11.85 8.77 -0.73
C THR A 19 12.16 7.28 -0.70
N ALA A 20 11.89 6.59 -1.81
CA ALA A 20 12.19 5.18 -1.99
C ALA A 20 13.58 5.01 -2.59
N TRP A 21 14.34 4.07 -2.04
CA TRP A 21 15.69 3.72 -2.45
C TRP A 21 15.75 2.27 -2.85
N GLY A 22 16.25 2.02 -4.05
CA GLY A 22 16.49 0.66 -4.53
C GLY A 22 17.54 -0.07 -3.70
N THR A 23 17.40 -1.38 -3.63
CA THR A 23 18.36 -2.28 -2.97
C THR A 23 19.04 -3.17 -4.01
N ASN A 24 20.23 -3.67 -3.70
CA ASN A 24 21.05 -4.52 -4.60
C ASN A 24 21.47 -3.81 -5.89
N SER A 25 21.15 -4.37 -7.06
CA SER A 25 21.57 -3.84 -8.37
C SER A 25 20.99 -2.46 -8.72
N GLN A 26 20.01 -2.00 -7.95
CA GLN A 26 19.36 -0.68 -8.10
C GLN A 26 19.89 0.34 -7.08
N GLN A 27 21.04 0.07 -6.48
CA GLN A 27 21.68 0.97 -5.53
C GLN A 27 22.01 2.31 -6.18
N GLY A 28 21.54 3.40 -5.55
CA GLY A 28 21.82 4.77 -5.96
C GLY A 28 20.63 5.52 -6.54
N ASP A 29 19.58 4.85 -6.95
CA ASP A 29 18.37 5.50 -7.44
C ASP A 29 17.45 5.88 -6.28
N ALA A 30 17.15 7.17 -6.18
CA ALA A 30 16.19 7.72 -5.24
C ALA A 30 14.97 8.20 -5.99
N VAL A 31 13.80 7.75 -5.60
CA VAL A 31 12.54 8.07 -6.27
C VAL A 31 11.52 8.58 -5.26
N GLY A 32 10.90 9.72 -5.54
CA GLY A 32 9.81 10.24 -4.73
C GLY A 32 8.59 9.32 -4.83
N VAL A 33 7.99 8.99 -3.69
CA VAL A 33 6.76 8.21 -3.60
C VAL A 33 5.74 8.94 -2.74
N GLU A 34 4.47 8.82 -3.11
CA GLU A 34 3.35 9.40 -2.38
C GLU A 34 2.21 8.39 -2.34
N LEU A 35 1.72 8.10 -1.15
CA LEU A 35 0.50 7.33 -0.95
C LEU A 35 -0.63 8.25 -0.50
N ILE A 36 -1.66 8.36 -1.31
CA ILE A 36 -2.89 9.08 -1.00
C ILE A 36 -3.93 8.05 -0.54
N ILE A 37 -4.48 8.22 0.65
CA ILE A 37 -5.50 7.35 1.23
C ILE A 37 -6.84 8.05 1.14
N TYR A 38 -7.78 7.48 0.39
CA TYR A 38 -9.15 7.97 0.26
C TYR A 38 -10.08 7.33 1.29
N ASP A 39 -9.85 6.03 1.55
CA ASP A 39 -10.68 5.22 2.43
C ASP A 39 -9.85 4.04 2.98
N LEU A 40 -10.40 3.32 3.92
CA LEU A 40 -9.81 2.10 4.44
C LEU A 40 -10.61 0.87 3.98
N SER A 41 -9.89 -0.21 3.75
CA SER A 41 -10.53 -1.49 3.42
C SER A 41 -11.34 -2.02 4.59
N THR A 42 -12.50 -2.56 4.26
CA THR A 42 -13.47 -3.09 5.21
C THR A 42 -13.18 -4.55 5.59
N PRO A 43 -13.79 -5.08 6.65
CA PRO A 43 -13.75 -6.52 6.92
C PRO A 43 -14.30 -7.39 5.77
N ASP A 44 -15.27 -6.87 5.00
CA ASP A 44 -15.81 -7.56 3.83
C ASP A 44 -14.79 -7.64 2.70
N ASP A 45 -14.04 -6.56 2.45
CA ASP A 45 -12.93 -6.56 1.49
C ASP A 45 -11.89 -7.62 1.85
N ARG A 46 -11.55 -7.72 3.13
CA ARG A 46 -10.65 -8.75 3.64
C ARG A 46 -11.19 -10.16 3.38
N SER A 47 -12.48 -10.37 3.61
CA SER A 47 -13.14 -11.65 3.38
C SER A 47 -13.13 -12.04 1.90
N ILE A 48 -13.33 -11.07 1.01
CA ILE A 48 -13.24 -11.24 -0.45
C ILE A 48 -11.82 -11.72 -0.82
N LEU A 49 -10.79 -11.05 -0.31
CA LEU A 49 -9.39 -11.40 -0.60
C LEU A 49 -9.01 -12.79 -0.05
N PHE A 50 -9.44 -13.10 1.17
CA PHE A 50 -9.22 -14.41 1.77
C PHE A 50 -9.85 -15.54 0.94
N ASN A 51 -11.09 -15.37 0.51
CA ASN A 51 -11.77 -16.33 -0.33
C ASN A 51 -11.15 -16.46 -1.73
N ALA A 52 -10.69 -15.34 -2.29
CA ALA A 52 -10.00 -15.32 -3.57
C ALA A 52 -8.65 -16.06 -3.48
N TYR A 53 -7.91 -15.86 -2.39
CA TYR A 53 -6.66 -16.59 -2.14
C TYR A 53 -6.91 -18.10 -2.01
N LYS A 54 -7.91 -18.53 -1.25
CA LYS A 54 -8.25 -19.95 -1.12
C LYS A 54 -8.56 -20.63 -2.46
N LYS A 55 -9.14 -19.87 -3.40
CA LYS A 55 -9.52 -20.41 -4.72
C LYS A 55 -8.38 -20.41 -5.74
N GLY A 56 -7.47 -19.48 -5.66
CA GLY A 56 -6.49 -19.26 -6.73
C GLY A 56 -5.14 -18.72 -6.26
N MET A 57 -4.83 -18.83 -4.96
CA MET A 57 -3.57 -18.34 -4.38
C MET A 57 -3.30 -16.88 -4.80
N ASN A 58 -2.06 -16.52 -5.09
CA ASN A 58 -1.69 -15.17 -5.50
C ASN A 58 -2.46 -14.68 -6.74
N GLN A 59 -2.69 -15.53 -7.73
CA GLN A 59 -3.48 -15.15 -8.92
C GLN A 59 -4.95 -14.85 -8.56
N GLY A 60 -5.51 -15.55 -7.60
CA GLY A 60 -6.83 -15.25 -7.06
C GLY A 60 -6.89 -13.86 -6.43
N LEU A 61 -5.87 -13.47 -5.68
CA LEU A 61 -5.74 -12.11 -5.13
C LEU A 61 -5.64 -11.06 -6.23
N VAL A 62 -4.79 -11.26 -7.24
CA VAL A 62 -4.68 -10.35 -8.40
C VAL A 62 -6.04 -10.11 -9.04
N ASN A 63 -6.77 -11.19 -9.31
CA ASN A 63 -8.07 -11.13 -9.95
C ASN A 63 -9.15 -10.43 -9.09
N ALA A 64 -9.06 -10.57 -7.76
CA ALA A 64 -9.97 -9.89 -6.85
C ALA A 64 -9.62 -8.40 -6.73
N LEU A 65 -8.36 -8.08 -6.46
CA LEU A 65 -7.89 -6.69 -6.30
C LEU A 65 -8.15 -5.84 -7.55
N SER A 66 -8.01 -6.41 -8.75
CA SER A 66 -8.28 -5.69 -10.00
C SER A 66 -9.75 -5.29 -10.20
N LYS A 67 -10.67 -5.92 -9.45
CA LYS A 67 -12.12 -5.65 -9.49
C LYS A 67 -12.60 -4.83 -8.29
N MET A 68 -11.79 -4.67 -7.27
CA MET A 68 -12.13 -3.89 -6.09
C MET A 68 -12.04 -2.40 -6.39
N LYS A 69 -12.87 -1.62 -5.71
CA LYS A 69 -12.79 -0.16 -5.75
C LYS A 69 -11.44 0.28 -5.17
N ALA A 70 -10.81 1.26 -5.83
CA ALA A 70 -9.63 1.91 -5.29
C ALA A 70 -9.97 2.63 -3.96
N VAL A 71 -9.19 2.37 -2.93
CA VAL A 71 -9.25 3.03 -1.62
C VAL A 71 -8.10 4.01 -1.42
N GLY A 72 -7.20 4.11 -2.38
CA GLY A 72 -6.10 5.04 -2.41
C GLY A 72 -5.42 5.09 -3.77
N HIS A 73 -4.37 5.89 -3.85
CA HIS A 73 -3.54 6.03 -5.03
C HIS A 73 -2.08 6.17 -4.64
N MET A 74 -1.20 5.49 -5.33
CA MET A 74 0.24 5.61 -5.16
C MET A 74 0.85 6.32 -6.35
N ASN A 75 1.42 7.49 -6.11
CA ASN A 75 2.24 8.20 -7.08
C ASN A 75 3.70 7.79 -6.91
N ILE A 76 4.34 7.56 -8.03
CA ILE A 76 5.78 7.35 -8.11
C ILE A 76 6.32 8.37 -9.10
N GLN A 77 7.34 9.10 -8.70
CA GLN A 77 7.94 10.13 -9.52
C GLN A 77 8.29 9.60 -10.92
N GLY A 78 7.82 10.30 -11.96
CA GLY A 78 8.01 9.91 -13.35
C GLY A 78 6.97 8.93 -13.90
N THR A 79 5.93 8.57 -13.12
CA THR A 79 4.83 7.71 -13.56
C THR A 79 3.47 8.40 -13.42
N MET A 80 2.43 7.79 -13.99
CA MET A 80 1.04 8.24 -13.82
C MET A 80 0.41 7.76 -12.50
N GLY A 81 1.15 7.01 -11.70
CA GLY A 81 0.65 6.42 -10.46
C GLY A 81 -0.19 5.17 -10.66
N TYR A 82 -0.64 4.61 -9.55
CA TYR A 82 -1.27 3.29 -9.45
C TYR A 82 -2.38 3.30 -8.42
N ASP A 83 -3.51 2.71 -8.76
CA ASP A 83 -4.60 2.53 -7.82
C ASP A 83 -4.22 1.54 -6.72
N VAL A 84 -4.60 1.86 -5.50
CA VAL A 84 -4.43 1.02 -4.33
C VAL A 84 -5.79 0.45 -3.96
N SER A 85 -5.92 -0.86 -4.03
CA SER A 85 -7.20 -1.55 -3.83
C SER A 85 -7.38 -2.09 -2.41
N TYR A 86 -6.33 -2.10 -1.60
CA TYR A 86 -6.40 -2.53 -0.21
C TYR A 86 -5.50 -1.67 0.67
N ILE A 87 -6.06 -1.11 1.74
CA ILE A 87 -5.33 -0.35 2.77
C ILE A 87 -5.84 -0.76 4.14
N LYS A 88 -4.90 -1.09 5.04
CA LYS A 88 -5.16 -1.39 6.44
C LYS A 88 -4.24 -0.57 7.33
N ILE A 89 -4.80 0.07 8.35
CA ILE A 89 -4.05 0.73 9.42
C ILE A 89 -4.03 -0.18 10.64
N ILE A 90 -2.84 -0.36 11.21
CA ILE A 90 -2.58 -1.15 12.41
C ILE A 90 -1.98 -0.23 13.44
N PRO A 91 -2.67 0.06 14.56
CA PRO A 91 -2.11 0.88 15.64
C PRO A 91 -0.87 0.21 16.25
N THR A 92 0.12 1.03 16.62
CA THR A 92 1.32 0.60 17.34
C THR A 92 1.49 1.45 18.60
N SER A 93 2.43 1.10 19.47
CA SER A 93 2.73 1.86 20.70
C SER A 93 3.28 3.26 20.43
N THR A 94 3.83 3.51 19.24
CA THR A 94 4.50 4.76 18.87
C THR A 94 3.80 5.51 17.73
N GLY A 95 2.72 4.93 17.18
CA GLY A 95 1.98 5.50 16.05
C GLY A 95 1.16 4.46 15.32
N LYS A 96 1.43 4.23 14.05
CA LYS A 96 0.65 3.30 13.22
C LYS A 96 1.48 2.68 12.10
N LYS A 97 1.07 1.50 11.68
CA LYS A 97 1.54 0.87 10.44
C LYS A 97 0.44 0.95 9.38
N ILE A 98 0.80 1.30 8.17
CA ILE A 98 -0.11 1.37 7.04
C ILE A 98 0.33 0.35 6.03
N ARG A 99 -0.46 -0.70 5.86
CA ARG A 99 -0.26 -1.73 4.84
C ARG A 99 -1.13 -1.43 3.64
N PHE A 100 -0.57 -1.57 2.45
CA PHE A 100 -1.31 -1.34 1.22
C PHE A 100 -0.94 -2.35 0.14
N VAL A 101 -1.88 -2.57 -0.77
CA VAL A 101 -1.68 -3.40 -1.96
C VAL A 101 -2.31 -2.69 -3.15
N THR A 102 -1.54 -2.58 -4.23
CA THR A 102 -2.03 -2.04 -5.50
C THR A 102 -2.85 -3.08 -6.26
N ASN A 103 -3.59 -2.64 -7.27
CA ASN A 103 -4.35 -3.54 -8.13
C ASN A 103 -3.49 -4.21 -9.22
N ARG A 104 -2.22 -3.87 -9.30
CA ARG A 104 -1.27 -4.38 -10.30
C ARG A 104 0.17 -4.13 -9.87
N LYS A 105 1.10 -4.73 -10.61
CA LYS A 105 2.53 -4.49 -10.44
C LYS A 105 2.91 -3.05 -10.77
N VAL A 106 3.74 -2.45 -9.92
CA VAL A 106 4.34 -1.13 -10.11
C VAL A 106 5.76 -1.28 -10.66
N THR A 107 6.13 -0.46 -11.60
CA THR A 107 7.51 -0.38 -12.13
C THR A 107 8.19 0.88 -11.61
N PHE A 108 9.36 0.74 -11.00
CA PHE A 108 10.16 1.87 -10.50
C PHE A 108 11.13 2.44 -11.53
N ALA A 109 11.44 1.68 -12.58
CA ALA A 109 12.24 2.12 -13.74
C ALA A 109 11.99 1.15 -14.90
N GLU A 110 12.30 1.58 -16.12
CA GLU A 110 12.05 0.81 -17.34
C GLU A 110 12.78 -0.54 -17.43
N ASP A 111 13.76 -0.79 -16.57
CA ASP A 111 14.68 -1.93 -16.69
C ASP A 111 14.35 -3.17 -15.83
N ILE A 112 13.21 -3.22 -15.14
CA ILE A 112 12.84 -4.40 -14.33
C ILE A 112 12.00 -5.40 -15.14
N SER A 113 12.17 -5.44 -16.43
CA SER A 113 11.21 -6.12 -17.27
C SER A 113 11.40 -7.63 -17.43
N ASP A 114 12.54 -8.25 -17.13
CA ASP A 114 12.76 -9.56 -17.76
C ASP A 114 13.09 -10.77 -16.88
N SER A 115 13.09 -10.68 -15.56
CA SER A 115 13.45 -11.86 -14.75
C SER A 115 12.45 -12.27 -13.68
N GLN A 116 11.28 -11.63 -13.60
CA GLN A 116 10.33 -11.95 -12.55
C GLN A 116 9.23 -12.89 -13.05
N SER A 117 9.14 -14.02 -12.36
CA SER A 117 8.12 -15.04 -12.66
C SER A 117 6.71 -14.42 -12.62
N GLN A 118 5.81 -14.98 -13.43
CA GLN A 118 4.40 -14.57 -13.52
C GLN A 118 3.64 -14.61 -12.18
N ASN A 119 4.27 -15.12 -11.13
CA ASN A 119 3.68 -15.22 -9.80
C ASN A 119 3.74 -13.92 -8.97
N PHE A 120 4.47 -12.91 -9.44
CA PHE A 120 4.68 -11.64 -8.72
C PHE A 120 4.00 -10.49 -9.46
N ASN A 121 2.67 -10.44 -9.38
CA ASN A 121 1.85 -9.52 -10.19
C ASN A 121 1.26 -8.35 -9.38
N LEU A 122 1.63 -8.21 -8.11
CA LEU A 122 1.12 -7.17 -7.23
C LEU A 122 2.27 -6.34 -6.68
N THR A 123 1.99 -5.13 -6.29
CA THR A 123 2.86 -4.32 -5.44
C THR A 123 2.23 -4.20 -4.07
N ALA A 124 2.99 -4.44 -3.05
CA ALA A 124 2.58 -4.28 -1.68
C ALA A 124 3.60 -3.44 -0.91
N GLY A 125 3.17 -2.79 0.14
CA GLY A 125 4.06 -2.02 1.00
C GLY A 125 3.53 -1.83 2.40
N GLU A 126 4.44 -1.39 3.26
CA GLU A 126 4.12 -1.00 4.63
C GLU A 126 4.88 0.28 4.96
N PHE A 127 4.18 1.26 5.51
CA PHE A 127 4.77 2.42 6.17
C PHE A 127 4.60 2.26 7.68
N ASP A 128 5.67 2.40 8.42
CA ASP A 128 5.69 2.47 9.88
C ASP A 128 5.85 3.93 10.28
N ILE A 129 4.76 4.55 10.69
CA ILE A 129 4.68 5.96 11.05
C ILE A 129 4.89 6.08 12.55
N ASN A 130 5.99 6.72 12.94
CA ASN A 130 6.25 7.05 14.33
C ASN A 130 5.78 8.47 14.61
N GLU A 131 4.69 8.60 15.36
CA GLU A 131 4.08 9.89 15.69
C GLU A 131 4.83 10.64 16.81
N GLN A 132 5.60 9.91 17.62
CA GLN A 132 6.41 10.47 18.70
C GLN A 132 7.75 11.02 18.21
N ASP A 133 8.35 10.35 17.22
CA ASP A 133 9.61 10.75 16.61
C ASP A 133 9.57 10.47 15.10
N LYS A 134 9.20 11.50 14.34
CA LYS A 134 9.02 11.39 12.88
C LYS A 134 10.28 10.90 12.14
N SER A 135 11.47 11.14 12.71
CA SER A 135 12.73 10.68 12.11
C SER A 135 12.88 9.14 12.12
N LYS A 136 12.10 8.46 12.94
CA LYS A 136 12.07 6.99 13.04
C LYS A 136 11.01 6.36 12.13
N SER A 137 10.23 7.16 11.42
CA SER A 137 9.32 6.63 10.43
C SER A 137 10.08 6.00 9.28
N SER A 138 9.63 4.84 8.84
CA SER A 138 10.26 4.06 7.78
C SER A 138 9.21 3.34 6.93
N GLY A 139 9.61 2.84 5.78
CA GLY A 139 8.72 2.06 4.95
C GLY A 139 9.47 1.10 4.05
N VAL A 140 8.70 0.18 3.50
CA VAL A 140 9.15 -0.76 2.48
C VAL A 140 8.09 -0.87 1.38
N ILE A 141 8.54 -0.98 0.14
CA ILE A 141 7.69 -1.25 -1.01
C ILE A 141 8.29 -2.43 -1.76
N TYR A 142 7.47 -3.41 -2.05
CA TYR A 142 7.80 -4.59 -2.83
C TYR A 142 7.15 -4.43 -4.21
N PRO A 143 7.89 -4.03 -5.26
CA PRO A 143 7.34 -3.72 -6.58
C PRO A 143 6.67 -4.90 -7.26
N ALA A 144 7.14 -6.09 -6.92
CA ALA A 144 6.55 -7.34 -7.38
C ALA A 144 6.46 -8.26 -6.17
N ALA A 145 5.27 -8.40 -5.63
CA ALA A 145 5.00 -9.14 -4.41
C ALA A 145 4.24 -10.43 -4.69
N GLN A 146 4.67 -11.49 -4.06
CA GLN A 146 3.84 -12.64 -3.80
C GLN A 146 3.20 -12.47 -2.44
N LEU A 147 1.87 -12.50 -2.42
CA LEU A 147 1.12 -12.40 -1.18
C LEU A 147 0.68 -13.79 -0.74
N ILE A 148 0.72 -14.00 0.57
CA ILE A 148 0.22 -15.19 1.22
C ILE A 148 -0.76 -14.78 2.32
N ILE A 149 -1.70 -15.66 2.62
CA ILE A 149 -2.55 -15.53 3.79
C ILE A 149 -2.10 -16.57 4.81
N ASP A 150 -1.72 -16.10 5.99
CA ASP A 150 -1.23 -16.97 7.05
C ASP A 150 -2.36 -17.76 7.73
N SER A 151 -1.98 -18.61 8.68
CA SER A 151 -2.93 -19.45 9.45
C SER A 151 -3.93 -18.66 10.29
N GLN A 152 -3.64 -17.37 10.55
CA GLN A 152 -4.53 -16.45 11.28
C GLN A 152 -5.44 -15.66 10.35
N GLY A 153 -5.33 -15.87 9.03
CA GLY A 153 -6.11 -15.17 8.02
C GLY A 153 -5.62 -13.74 7.78
N GLU A 154 -4.37 -13.43 8.14
CA GLU A 154 -3.76 -12.14 7.86
C GLU A 154 -2.96 -12.18 6.56
N LEU A 155 -3.05 -11.08 5.81
CA LEU A 155 -2.30 -10.90 4.59
C LEU A 155 -0.82 -10.63 4.93
N GLN A 156 0.04 -11.50 4.45
CA GLN A 156 1.49 -11.39 4.56
C GLN A 156 2.12 -11.38 3.15
N TRP A 157 3.33 -10.90 3.06
CA TRP A 157 4.12 -11.01 1.83
C TRP A 157 5.28 -11.96 1.99
N ASP A 158 5.62 -12.62 0.90
CA ASP A 158 6.82 -13.46 0.85
C ASP A 158 8.06 -12.57 0.92
N LEU A 159 8.88 -12.81 1.93
CA LEU A 159 10.03 -11.98 2.28
C LEU A 159 11.26 -12.19 1.37
N ASN A 160 11.17 -13.07 0.38
CA ASN A 160 12.29 -13.36 -0.54
C ASN A 160 12.46 -12.33 -1.67
N GLN A 161 11.91 -11.12 -1.50
CA GLN A 161 11.89 -10.12 -2.56
C GLN A 161 12.78 -8.92 -2.23
N ASN A 162 13.35 -8.33 -3.29
CA ASN A 162 14.07 -7.07 -3.19
C ASN A 162 13.10 -5.92 -2.92
N ALA A 163 13.10 -5.45 -1.68
CA ALA A 163 12.29 -4.32 -1.27
C ALA A 163 12.97 -2.99 -1.60
N TRP A 164 12.18 -2.01 -1.99
CA TRP A 164 12.60 -0.62 -1.94
C TRP A 164 12.38 -0.09 -0.53
N LYS A 165 13.42 0.45 0.07
CA LYS A 165 13.35 1.10 1.39
C LYS A 165 12.85 2.51 1.22
N VAL A 166 11.90 2.92 2.06
CA VAL A 166 11.36 4.28 2.07
C VAL A 166 11.77 4.97 3.37
N ASN A 167 12.34 6.15 3.24
CA ASN A 167 12.71 7.01 4.36
C ASN A 167 12.30 8.46 4.06
N THR A 168 12.64 9.39 4.95
CA THR A 168 12.22 10.79 4.87
C THR A 168 10.69 10.87 4.74
N ILE A 169 10.00 10.13 5.61
CA ILE A 169 8.55 9.99 5.54
C ILE A 169 7.89 11.19 6.22
N HIS A 170 6.98 11.82 5.49
CA HIS A 170 6.10 12.87 5.97
C HIS A 170 4.65 12.39 5.83
N ASP A 171 3.99 12.29 6.98
CA ASP A 171 2.56 11.98 7.07
C ASP A 171 1.78 13.29 7.23
N TRP A 172 0.93 13.56 6.27
CA TRP A 172 0.00 14.68 6.26
C TRP A 172 -1.39 14.14 6.62
N ALA A 173 -1.58 13.80 7.91
CA ALA A 173 -2.87 13.38 8.41
C ALA A 173 -3.88 14.53 8.29
N GLY A 174 -4.70 14.42 7.32
CA GLY A 174 -5.95 15.06 7.02
C GLY A 174 -6.26 16.45 7.49
N THR A 175 -5.97 17.47 6.73
CA THR A 175 -6.96 18.48 6.38
C THR A 175 -6.80 18.77 4.90
N PRO A 176 -7.83 18.60 4.06
CA PRO A 176 -7.77 19.09 2.69
C PRO A 176 -7.46 20.57 2.76
N GLY A 177 -6.46 21.01 2.00
CA GLY A 177 -5.92 22.34 2.06
C GLY A 177 -6.97 23.44 2.11
N THR A 178 -6.87 24.26 3.12
CA THR A 178 -7.24 25.64 3.04
C THR A 178 -6.15 26.35 2.28
N ASN A 179 -6.33 26.48 0.97
CA ASN A 179 -5.71 27.54 0.21
C ASN A 179 -6.54 28.81 0.34
#